data_6e1ced92a866c1f6ecc77908156e4357
#
_entry.id   6e1ced92a866c1f6ecc77908156e4357
#
_cell.length_a   1.000
_cell.length_b   1.000
_cell.length_c   1.000
_cell.angle_alpha   90.00
_cell.angle_beta   90.00
_cell.angle_gamma   90.00
#
_symmetry.space_group_name_H-M   'P 1'
#
loop_
_entity.id
_entity.type
_entity.pdbx_description
1 polymer ?
#
loop_
_entity_poly.entity_id
_entity_poly.type
_entity_poly.pdbx_seq_one_letter_code
_entity_poly.pdbx_strand_id
1 'polypeptide(L)'
;METANIQSVVENNIVSVALMNIQPSSYNPRKHFDEVSLAELAESIRQQGVLQPIGVRPIADTDRFEIVFGERRYRAALMAELTEISAVILHVSDETAAEMAVTENLQRKD
;
A
#
# COMPACT_ATOMS: atom_id res chain seq x y z
N MET A 1 -16.72 15.01 9.11
CA MET A 1 -16.54 14.26 8.82
C MET A 1 -15.89 13.47 9.37
N GLU A 2 -15.78 12.76 9.51
CA GLU A 2 -15.23 12.07 10.17
C GLU A 2 -14.34 11.40 9.64
N THR A 3 -13.51 11.44 9.97
CA THR A 3 -12.51 10.97 9.54
C THR A 3 -12.45 9.66 9.64
N ALA A 4 -12.79 9.31 10.08
CA ALA A 4 -12.55 8.32 10.36
C ALA A 4 -12.72 7.23 10.14
N ASN A 5 -13.32 6.69 9.84
CA ASN A 5 -13.52 5.44 9.74
C ASN A 5 -12.82 4.82 8.64
N ILE A 6 -11.52 5.06 8.48
CA ILE A 6 -10.68 4.36 7.57
C ILE A 6 -10.73 2.87 7.80
N GLN A 7 -10.76 2.45 9.04
CA GLN A 7 -10.83 1.04 9.35
C GLN A 7 -12.06 0.39 8.73
N SER A 8 -13.19 1.07 8.80
CA SER A 8 -14.40 0.54 8.22
C SER A 8 -14.32 0.46 6.70
N VAL A 9 -13.69 1.47 6.09
CA VAL A 9 -13.51 1.47 4.64
C VAL A 9 -12.64 0.30 4.23
N VAL A 10 -11.54 0.07 4.95
CA VAL A 10 -10.64 -1.02 4.64
C VAL A 10 -11.35 -2.36 4.74
N GLU A 11 -12.14 -2.55 5.78
CA GLU A 11 -12.80 -3.83 5.98
C GLU A 11 -13.85 -4.13 4.94
N ASN A 12 -14.46 -3.09 4.36
CA ASN A 12 -15.58 -3.30 3.46
C ASN A 12 -15.22 -3.27 2.00
N ASN A 13 -14.00 -2.90 1.66
CA ASN A 13 -13.63 -2.66 0.26
C ASN A 13 -12.32 -3.31 -0.15
N ILE A 14 -11.97 -4.41 0.49
CA ILE A 14 -10.72 -5.08 0.18
C ILE A 14 -10.89 -5.91 -1.10
N VAL A 15 -9.98 -5.72 -2.03
CA VAL A 15 -9.97 -6.47 -3.28
C VAL A 15 -8.56 -6.95 -3.54
N SER A 16 -8.41 -7.87 -4.48
CA SER A 16 -7.09 -8.36 -4.88
C SER A 16 -6.67 -7.61 -6.14
N VAL A 17 -5.48 -7.05 -6.13
CA VAL A 17 -4.97 -6.26 -7.24
C VAL A 17 -3.66 -6.86 -7.72
N ALA A 18 -3.49 -6.99 -9.03
CA ALA A 18 -2.26 -7.52 -9.61
C ALA A 18 -1.11 -6.58 -9.30
N LEU A 19 -0.02 -7.13 -8.78
CA LEU A 19 1.14 -6.31 -8.44
C LEU A 19 1.72 -5.58 -9.64
N MET A 20 1.63 -6.19 -10.81
CA MET A 20 2.17 -5.57 -12.01
C MET A 20 1.42 -4.30 -12.41
N ASN A 21 0.22 -4.11 -11.86
CA ASN A 21 -0.57 -2.92 -12.16
C ASN A 21 -0.43 -1.84 -11.12
N ILE A 22 0.47 -2.02 -10.15
CA ILE A 22 0.65 -1.07 -9.05
C ILE A 22 1.98 -0.37 -9.21
N GLN A 23 1.99 0.93 -8.96
CA GLN A 23 3.23 1.69 -8.95
C GLN A 23 3.36 2.46 -7.64
N PRO A 24 4.61 2.79 -7.25
CA PRO A 24 4.85 3.47 -5.98
C PRO A 24 4.17 4.83 -5.91
N SER A 25 3.98 5.30 -4.68
CA SER A 25 3.42 6.62 -4.45
C SER A 25 4.35 7.71 -4.96
N SER A 26 3.80 8.70 -5.64
CA SER A 26 4.56 9.87 -6.05
C SER A 26 4.90 10.77 -4.87
N TYR A 27 4.19 10.60 -3.76
CA TYR A 27 4.29 11.52 -2.64
C TYR A 27 4.96 10.94 -1.42
N ASN A 28 5.40 9.67 -1.49
CA ASN A 28 5.99 9.03 -0.33
C ASN A 28 7.39 9.62 -0.11
N PRO A 29 7.65 10.27 1.03
CA PRO A 29 8.97 10.83 1.30
C PRO A 29 10.01 9.77 1.59
N ARG A 30 9.60 8.57 1.95
CA ARG A 30 10.55 7.51 2.27
C ARG A 30 11.01 6.83 0.99
N LYS A 31 12.29 6.93 0.71
CA LYS A 31 12.87 6.36 -0.50
C LYS A 31 13.73 5.14 -0.25
N HIS A 32 14.13 4.94 1.00
CA HIS A 32 14.97 3.80 1.35
C HIS A 32 14.25 2.87 2.29
N PHE A 33 14.42 1.58 2.09
CA PHE A 33 13.83 0.56 2.92
C PHE A 33 14.94 -0.41 3.30
N ASP A 34 15.01 -0.75 4.58
CA ASP A 34 16.01 -1.67 5.08
C ASP A 34 15.82 -3.04 4.44
N GLU A 35 16.82 -3.54 3.74
CA GLU A 35 16.71 -4.78 3.00
C GLU A 35 16.50 -5.99 3.89
N VAL A 36 17.15 -6.01 5.06
CA VAL A 36 16.98 -7.12 5.98
C VAL A 36 15.55 -7.16 6.50
N SER A 37 15.04 -6.00 6.90
CA SER A 37 13.68 -5.90 7.40
C SER A 37 12.66 -6.27 6.32
N LEU A 38 12.91 -5.84 5.08
CA LEU A 38 12.02 -6.20 3.98
C LEU A 38 12.06 -7.71 3.72
N ALA A 39 13.24 -8.31 3.78
CA ALA A 39 13.34 -9.75 3.54
C ALA A 39 12.58 -10.53 4.60
N GLU A 40 12.65 -10.08 5.85
CA GLU A 40 11.91 -10.74 6.92
C GLU A 40 10.41 -10.62 6.70
N LEU A 41 9.97 -9.45 6.29
CA LEU A 41 8.55 -9.26 5.99
C LEU A 41 8.13 -10.09 4.79
N ALA A 42 8.99 -10.17 3.78
CA ALA A 42 8.69 -10.97 2.59
C ALA A 42 8.51 -12.44 2.96
N GLU A 43 9.35 -12.94 3.88
CA GLU A 43 9.24 -14.32 4.31
C GLU A 43 7.92 -14.55 5.06
N SER A 44 7.56 -13.61 5.92
CA SER A 44 6.29 -13.67 6.62
C SER A 44 5.11 -13.68 5.65
N ILE A 45 5.18 -12.84 4.63
CA ILE A 45 4.13 -12.75 3.62
C ILE A 45 4.06 -14.04 2.82
N ARG A 46 5.21 -14.65 2.53
CA ARG A 46 5.24 -15.90 1.78
C ARG A 46 4.53 -17.00 2.55
N GLN A 47 4.64 -17.00 3.87
CA GLN A 47 4.03 -18.01 4.69
C GLN A 47 2.58 -17.73 5.06
N GLN A 48 2.24 -16.48 5.27
CA GLN A 48 0.94 -16.12 5.83
C GLN A 48 0.08 -15.24 4.95
N GLY A 49 0.63 -14.79 3.83
CA GLY A 49 -0.06 -13.83 2.99
C GLY A 49 0.03 -12.42 3.55
N VAL A 50 -0.56 -11.48 2.86
CA VAL A 50 -0.57 -10.08 3.28
C VAL A 50 -1.75 -9.91 4.23
N LEU A 51 -1.46 -9.74 5.51
CA LEU A 51 -2.49 -9.69 6.54
C LEU A 51 -3.21 -8.36 6.58
N GLN A 52 -2.57 -7.28 6.13
CA GLN A 52 -3.19 -5.97 6.08
C GLN A 52 -3.14 -5.45 4.66
N PRO A 53 -4.25 -4.98 4.13
CA PRO A 53 -4.24 -4.50 2.75
C PRO A 53 -3.48 -3.19 2.63
N ILE A 54 -2.96 -2.93 1.44
CA ILE A 54 -2.41 -1.63 1.12
C ILE A 54 -3.53 -0.75 0.60
N GLY A 55 -3.29 0.54 0.52
CA GLY A 55 -4.26 1.47 -0.08
C GLY A 55 -3.74 1.95 -1.41
N VAL A 56 -4.59 1.88 -2.43
CA VAL A 56 -4.21 2.33 -3.77
C VAL A 56 -5.31 3.21 -4.33
N ARG A 57 -4.97 4.03 -5.33
CA ARG A 57 -5.97 4.81 -6.05
C ARG A 57 -5.77 4.62 -7.54
N PRO A 58 -6.86 4.66 -8.31
CA PRO A 58 -6.75 4.47 -9.76
C PRO A 58 -5.99 5.62 -10.40
N ILE A 59 -5.24 5.30 -11.44
CA ILE A 59 -4.61 6.31 -12.27
C ILE A 59 -5.49 6.49 -13.50
N ALA A 60 -5.94 7.73 -13.72
CA ALA A 60 -6.91 8.05 -14.76
C ALA A 60 -6.47 7.50 -16.11
N ASP A 61 -7.44 6.95 -16.84
CA ASP A 61 -7.24 6.48 -18.22
C ASP A 61 -6.28 5.30 -18.33
N THR A 62 -6.06 4.57 -17.24
CA THR A 62 -5.21 3.38 -17.28
C THR A 62 -5.84 2.29 -16.42
N ASP A 63 -5.25 1.09 -16.51
CA ASP A 63 -5.62 -0.01 -15.63
C ASP A 63 -4.71 -0.06 -14.41
N ARG A 64 -3.94 0.99 -14.18
CA ARG A 64 -2.92 0.98 -13.14
C ARG A 64 -3.39 1.73 -11.91
N PHE A 65 -2.71 1.42 -10.80
CA PHE A 65 -3.02 2.03 -9.51
C PHE A 65 -1.75 2.60 -8.93
N GLU A 66 -1.91 3.66 -8.15
CA GLU A 66 -0.79 4.25 -7.41
C GLU A 66 -0.99 3.97 -5.93
N ILE A 67 0.09 3.63 -5.23
CA ILE A 67 0.01 3.35 -3.80
C ILE A 67 -0.28 4.65 -3.06
N VAL A 68 -1.24 4.60 -2.14
CA VAL A 68 -1.52 5.69 -1.23
C VAL A 68 -0.85 5.39 0.13
N PHE A 69 -0.96 4.15 0.61
CA PHE A 69 -0.24 3.74 1.81
C PHE A 69 0.12 2.26 1.69
N GLY A 70 1.13 1.84 2.45
CA GLY A 70 1.53 0.45 2.48
C GLY A 70 2.65 0.09 1.52
N GLU A 71 3.50 1.04 1.17
CA GLU A 71 4.55 0.76 0.18
C GLU A 71 5.52 -0.30 0.65
N ARG A 72 5.79 -0.38 1.96
CA ARG A 72 6.69 -1.40 2.48
C ARG A 72 6.11 -2.80 2.25
N ARG A 73 4.82 -2.96 2.45
CA ARG A 73 4.16 -4.24 2.18
C ARG A 73 4.18 -4.58 0.70
N TYR A 74 3.99 -3.57 -0.15
CA TYR A 74 4.06 -3.78 -1.59
C TYR A 74 5.44 -4.29 -1.99
N ARG A 75 6.49 -3.64 -1.47
CA ARG A 75 7.86 -4.06 -1.83
C ARG A 75 8.16 -5.46 -1.32
N ALA A 76 7.69 -5.79 -0.11
CA ALA A 76 7.90 -7.12 0.42
C ALA A 76 7.13 -8.17 -0.37
N ALA A 77 5.95 -7.83 -0.86
CA ALA A 77 5.17 -8.75 -1.69
C ALA A 77 5.89 -9.04 -3.01
N LEU A 78 6.53 -8.02 -3.59
CA LEU A 78 7.35 -8.25 -4.78
C LEU A 78 8.51 -9.18 -4.48
N MET A 79 9.19 -8.99 -3.35
CA MET A 79 10.29 -9.87 -2.96
C MET A 79 9.79 -11.30 -2.72
N ALA A 80 8.59 -11.45 -2.23
CA ALA A 80 8.00 -12.76 -2.00
C ALA A 80 7.47 -13.39 -3.29
N GLU A 81 7.56 -12.65 -4.39
CA GLU A 81 7.14 -13.15 -5.71
C GLU A 81 5.67 -13.46 -5.80
N LEU A 82 4.87 -12.68 -5.08
CA LEU A 82 3.42 -12.79 -5.22
C LEU A 82 2.99 -12.14 -6.52
N THR A 83 1.84 -12.58 -7.04
CA THR A 83 1.28 -11.98 -8.25
C THR A 83 0.19 -10.97 -7.91
N GLU A 84 -0.42 -11.07 -6.74
CA GLU A 84 -1.50 -10.19 -6.33
C GLU A 84 -1.32 -9.81 -4.87
N ILE A 85 -1.95 -8.70 -4.48
CA ILE A 85 -1.90 -8.25 -3.11
C ILE A 85 -3.27 -7.70 -2.74
N SER A 86 -3.66 -7.91 -1.48
CA SER A 86 -4.91 -7.34 -0.98
C SER A 86 -4.78 -5.83 -0.88
N ALA A 87 -5.77 -5.12 -1.37
CA ALA A 87 -5.74 -3.66 -1.41
C ALA A 87 -7.13 -3.10 -1.22
N VAL A 88 -7.18 -1.87 -0.73
CA VAL A 88 -8.42 -1.12 -0.72
C VAL A 88 -8.26 0.00 -1.76
N ILE A 89 -9.28 0.17 -2.60
CA ILE A 89 -9.22 1.19 -3.64
C ILE A 89 -9.85 2.46 -3.10
N LEU A 90 -9.05 3.52 -3.09
CA LEU A 90 -9.45 4.80 -2.54
C LEU A 90 -9.60 5.80 -3.68
N HIS A 91 -10.69 6.55 -3.65
CA HIS A 91 -10.91 7.59 -4.64
C HIS A 91 -10.63 8.92 -3.96
N VAL A 92 -9.36 9.28 -3.90
CA VAL A 92 -8.92 10.48 -3.18
C VAL A 92 -8.16 11.40 -4.12
N SER A 93 -8.17 12.69 -3.78
CA SER A 93 -7.46 13.68 -4.56
C SER A 93 -5.96 13.56 -4.38
N ASP A 94 -5.21 14.26 -5.22
CA ASP A 94 -3.76 14.31 -5.07
C ASP A 94 -3.38 14.85 -3.70
N GLU A 95 -4.07 15.87 -3.24
CA GLU A 95 -3.77 16.46 -1.95
C GLU A 95 -3.98 15.47 -0.82
N THR A 96 -5.10 14.76 -0.84
CA THR A 96 -5.38 13.78 0.19
C THR A 96 -4.40 12.63 0.13
N ALA A 97 -4.04 12.18 -1.07
CA ALA A 97 -3.07 11.10 -1.22
C ALA A 97 -1.72 11.51 -0.63
N ALA A 98 -1.31 12.75 -0.88
CA ALA A 98 -0.04 13.23 -0.34
C ALA A 98 -0.08 13.28 1.18
N GLU A 99 -1.19 13.74 1.75
CA GLU A 99 -1.34 13.79 3.20
C GLU A 99 -1.28 12.41 3.82
N MET A 100 -1.92 11.45 3.20
CA MET A 100 -1.94 10.10 3.74
C MET A 100 -0.55 9.47 3.68
N ALA A 101 0.21 9.72 2.63
CA ALA A 101 1.55 9.19 2.51
C ALA A 101 2.46 9.75 3.61
N VAL A 102 2.37 11.05 3.87
CA VAL A 102 3.17 11.67 4.92
C VAL A 102 2.77 11.15 6.28
N THR A 103 1.47 11.03 6.52
CA THR A 103 0.98 10.55 7.81
C THR A 103 1.47 9.15 8.10
N GLU A 104 1.43 8.27 7.10
CA GLU A 104 1.90 6.92 7.30
C GLU A 104 3.37 6.90 7.71
N ASN A 105 4.20 7.70 7.03
CA ASN A 105 5.61 7.72 7.35
C ASN A 105 5.89 8.29 8.73
N LEU A 106 5.14 9.30 9.15
CA LEU A 106 5.34 9.87 10.47
C LEU A 106 4.99 8.90 11.58
N GLN A 107 4.12 7.96 11.33
CA GLN A 107 3.69 7.01 12.35
C GLN A 107 4.58 5.78 12.42
N ARG A 108 5.52 5.63 11.54
CA ARG A 108 6.41 4.48 11.58
C ARG A 108 7.49 4.68 12.63
N LYS A 109 7.93 3.58 13.18
CA LYS A 109 8.94 3.65 14.20
C LYS A 109 10.25 3.01 13.80
N ASP A 110 10.43 2.64 12.60
CA ASP A 110 11.72 2.10 12.20
C ASP A 110 12.57 3.18 11.51
#